data_461b4676a422db0272b47cb4926a350d
#
_entry.id   461b4676a422db0272b47cb4926a350d
#
_cell.length_a   1.000
_cell.length_b   1.000
_cell.length_c   1.000
_cell.angle_alpha   90.00
_cell.angle_beta   90.00
_cell.angle_gamma   90.00
#
_symmetry.space_group_name_H-M   'P 1'
#
loop_
_entity.id
_entity.type
_entity.pdbx_description
1 polymer ?
#
loop_
_entity_poly.entity_id
_entity_poly.type
_entity_poly.pdbx_seq_one_letter_code
_entity_poly.pdbx_strand_id
1 'polypeptide(L)'
;MVPEAPLERTEHGLLPAGEGWFVLNAREAEWRVWEGLGKWPRLEGARPMFPQLGLGLTVLDPGERLAMYHWERDQEDFLVLHGEALAIVEGQERPLRKWDLLHCPAGAKHVIVGAGDGPCVVFAVGAREKTTSRAADGRITHTKDWGAYPVDEAALSHGAGVEEETNDKSAAYGRFPERVSTRYRDSWLPDR
;
A
#
# COMPACT_ATOMS: atom_id res chain seq x y z
N MET A 1 -28.40 9.17 12.30
CA MET A 1 -27.77 9.67 11.04
C MET A 1 -26.28 9.63 11.25
N VAL A 2 -25.51 9.08 10.30
CA VAL A 2 -24.04 9.09 10.38
C VAL A 2 -23.55 10.50 10.04
N PRO A 3 -22.74 11.16 10.87
CA PRO A 3 -22.25 12.50 10.61
C PRO A 3 -21.15 12.50 9.53
N GLU A 4 -20.90 13.68 8.97
CA GLU A 4 -19.71 13.92 8.16
C GLU A 4 -18.48 14.08 9.05
N ALA A 5 -17.41 13.34 8.75
CA ALA A 5 -16.15 13.47 9.44
C ALA A 5 -15.38 14.70 8.91
N PRO A 6 -14.76 15.51 9.78
CA PRO A 6 -14.00 16.66 9.36
C PRO A 6 -12.72 16.24 8.60
N LEU A 7 -12.30 17.10 7.67
CA LEU A 7 -10.98 17.05 7.04
C LEU A 7 -10.08 18.09 7.70
N GLU A 8 -9.07 17.66 8.41
CA GLU A 8 -8.07 18.54 9.02
C GLU A 8 -7.01 18.95 8.00
N ARG A 9 -6.66 20.22 7.99
CA ARG A 9 -5.60 20.76 7.13
C ARG A 9 -4.27 20.71 7.85
N THR A 10 -3.32 19.97 7.27
CA THR A 10 -1.91 19.96 7.66
C THR A 10 -1.08 20.87 6.75
N GLU A 11 0.20 21.01 7.02
CA GLU A 11 1.12 21.69 6.09
C GLU A 11 1.29 20.93 4.76
N HIS A 12 0.94 19.64 4.71
CA HIS A 12 1.13 18.75 3.57
C HIS A 12 -0.15 18.38 2.82
N GLY A 13 -1.33 18.79 3.31
CA GLY A 13 -2.61 18.49 2.66
C GLY A 13 -3.73 18.24 3.66
N LEU A 14 -4.79 17.56 3.21
CA LEU A 14 -5.95 17.22 4.01
C LEU A 14 -5.83 15.81 4.58
N LEU A 15 -6.31 15.64 5.80
CA LEU A 15 -6.43 14.35 6.48
C LEU A 15 -7.85 14.16 7.03
N PRO A 16 -8.47 12.97 6.83
CA PRO A 16 -9.68 12.63 7.56
C PRO A 16 -9.42 12.56 9.07
N ALA A 17 -10.34 13.14 9.84
CA ALA A 17 -10.28 13.18 11.28
C ALA A 17 -11.63 12.81 11.90
N GLY A 18 -11.61 11.90 12.88
CA GLY A 18 -12.84 11.44 13.54
C GLY A 18 -13.60 10.37 12.76
N GLU A 19 -14.80 10.06 13.25
CA GLU A 19 -15.70 9.05 12.70
C GLU A 19 -16.76 9.69 11.81
N GLY A 20 -17.17 8.99 10.75
CA GLY A 20 -18.21 9.43 9.85
C GLY A 20 -17.85 9.20 8.39
N TRP A 21 -18.70 9.71 7.50
CA TRP A 21 -18.40 9.70 6.06
C TRP A 21 -17.67 10.98 5.66
N PHE A 22 -16.88 10.91 4.62
CA PHE A 22 -16.19 12.08 4.05
C PHE A 22 -15.95 11.89 2.55
N VAL A 23 -15.63 13.00 1.87
CA VAL A 23 -15.14 13.02 0.49
C VAL A 23 -13.77 13.67 0.49
N LEU A 24 -12.76 12.95 0.01
CA LEU A 24 -11.39 13.44 -0.07
C LEU A 24 -10.86 13.22 -1.48
N ASN A 25 -10.45 14.32 -2.15
CA ASN A 25 -9.71 14.20 -3.39
C ASN A 25 -8.26 13.80 -3.08
N ALA A 26 -7.79 12.73 -3.72
CA ALA A 26 -6.43 12.24 -3.52
C ALA A 26 -5.35 13.31 -3.78
N ARG A 27 -5.58 14.24 -4.71
CA ARG A 27 -4.66 15.34 -5.01
C ARG A 27 -4.60 16.41 -3.90
N GLU A 28 -5.61 16.48 -3.04
CA GLU A 28 -5.67 17.40 -1.91
C GLU A 28 -5.22 16.77 -0.59
N ALA A 29 -5.14 15.45 -0.56
CA ALA A 29 -4.70 14.70 0.62
C ALA A 29 -3.23 14.98 0.97
N GLU A 30 -2.87 14.76 2.24
CA GLU A 30 -1.46 14.62 2.62
C GLU A 30 -0.90 13.35 1.98
N TRP A 31 0.26 13.47 1.33
CA TRP A 31 0.97 12.34 0.73
C TRP A 31 2.13 11.90 1.59
N ARG A 32 2.51 10.64 1.41
CA ARG A 32 3.77 10.09 1.90
C ARG A 32 4.61 9.60 0.74
N VAL A 33 5.91 9.78 0.89
CA VAL A 33 6.93 9.20 0.01
C VAL A 33 7.82 8.31 0.84
N TRP A 34 8.04 7.11 0.35
CA TRP A 34 9.03 6.21 0.91
C TRP A 34 9.95 5.78 -0.23
N GLU A 35 11.16 6.32 -0.24
CA GLU A 35 12.12 6.08 -1.31
C GLU A 35 12.33 4.58 -1.54
N GLY A 36 12.15 4.14 -2.79
CA GLY A 36 12.18 2.74 -3.19
C GLY A 36 10.88 1.95 -2.97
N LEU A 37 9.89 2.54 -2.27
CA LEU A 37 8.59 1.92 -1.96
C LEU A 37 7.39 2.74 -2.48
N GLY A 38 7.68 3.79 -3.26
CA GLY A 38 6.64 4.58 -3.89
C GLY A 38 6.05 5.69 -3.02
N LYS A 39 4.90 6.18 -3.44
CA LYS A 39 4.24 7.33 -2.86
C LYS A 39 2.72 7.14 -2.86
N TRP A 40 2.06 7.61 -1.79
CA TRP A 40 0.62 7.40 -1.59
C TRP A 40 -0.03 8.51 -0.79
N PRO A 41 -1.33 8.83 -1.05
CA PRO A 41 -2.13 9.71 -0.22
C PRO A 41 -2.57 8.99 1.07
N ARG A 42 -2.70 9.73 2.14
CA ARG A 42 -3.22 9.22 3.42
C ARG A 42 -4.75 9.25 3.41
N LEU A 43 -5.36 8.26 2.78
CA LEU A 43 -6.81 8.18 2.63
C LEU A 43 -7.54 7.87 3.94
N GLU A 44 -6.86 7.21 4.88
CA GLU A 44 -7.45 6.81 6.16
C GLU A 44 -7.10 7.76 7.33
N GLY A 45 -6.45 8.90 7.04
CA GLY A 45 -6.06 9.87 8.07
C GLY A 45 -4.81 9.51 8.85
N ALA A 46 -4.65 10.09 10.05
CA ALA A 46 -3.48 9.91 10.90
C ALA A 46 -3.39 8.50 11.50
N ARG A 47 -4.53 7.89 11.75
CA ARG A 47 -4.68 6.51 12.22
C ARG A 47 -5.52 5.74 11.23
N PRO A 48 -5.31 4.43 11.08
CA PRO A 48 -6.20 3.61 10.29
C PRO A 48 -7.64 3.75 10.82
N MET A 49 -8.54 4.22 9.96
CA MET A 49 -9.93 4.50 10.33
C MET A 49 -10.89 3.41 9.84
N PHE A 50 -10.51 2.67 8.81
CA PHE A 50 -11.36 1.65 8.19
C PHE A 50 -11.12 0.30 8.87
N PRO A 51 -12.08 -0.18 9.71
CA PRO A 51 -11.83 -1.37 10.53
C PRO A 51 -11.94 -2.69 9.76
N GLN A 52 -12.59 -2.69 8.61
CA GLN A 52 -12.87 -3.92 7.83
C GLN A 52 -11.94 -4.08 6.64
N LEU A 53 -11.58 -2.97 6.01
CA LEU A 53 -10.75 -2.95 4.80
C LEU A 53 -9.65 -1.90 4.94
N GLY A 54 -8.46 -2.21 4.44
CA GLY A 54 -7.42 -1.24 4.11
C GLY A 54 -7.59 -0.77 2.68
N LEU A 55 -7.44 0.52 2.43
CA LEU A 55 -7.44 1.09 1.09
C LEU A 55 -6.11 1.78 0.82
N GLY A 56 -5.53 1.50 -0.34
CA GLY A 56 -4.30 2.12 -0.82
C GLY A 56 -4.44 2.63 -2.24
N LEU A 57 -3.87 3.80 -2.50
CA LEU A 57 -3.60 4.29 -3.84
C LEU A 57 -2.12 4.57 -3.90
N THR A 58 -1.36 3.80 -4.64
CA THR A 58 0.10 3.92 -4.67
C THR A 58 0.57 4.25 -6.07
N VAL A 59 1.48 5.22 -6.15
CA VAL A 59 2.22 5.54 -7.37
C VAL A 59 3.62 4.98 -7.23
N LEU A 60 4.01 4.16 -8.20
CA LEU A 60 5.31 3.50 -8.29
C LEU A 60 6.05 4.02 -9.52
N ASP A 61 7.23 4.55 -9.35
CA ASP A 61 8.14 4.75 -10.47
C ASP A 61 8.74 3.39 -10.90
N PRO A 62 9.28 3.25 -12.12
CA PRO A 62 9.90 2.01 -12.55
C PRO A 62 10.95 1.50 -11.55
N GLY A 63 10.81 0.24 -11.13
CA GLY A 63 11.67 -0.38 -10.12
C GLY A 63 11.29 -0.12 -8.66
N GLU A 64 10.38 0.80 -8.36
CA GLU A 64 9.79 0.91 -7.01
C GLU A 64 8.81 -0.23 -6.75
N ARG A 65 8.67 -0.64 -5.50
CA ARG A 65 7.80 -1.75 -5.07
C ARG A 65 6.70 -1.25 -4.14
N LEU A 66 5.51 -1.85 -4.27
CA LEU A 66 4.35 -1.50 -3.44
C LEU A 66 4.57 -1.92 -1.97
N ALA A 67 5.23 -3.05 -1.77
CA ALA A 67 5.61 -3.62 -0.48
C ALA A 67 6.85 -4.51 -0.68
N MET A 68 7.33 -5.16 0.38
CA MET A 68 8.22 -6.31 0.28
C MET A 68 7.39 -7.55 -0.03
N TYR A 69 7.96 -8.52 -0.75
CA TYR A 69 7.29 -9.80 -1.06
C TYR A 69 6.84 -10.48 0.22
N HIS A 70 5.54 -10.74 0.32
CA HIS A 70 4.92 -11.24 1.54
C HIS A 70 3.65 -12.04 1.24
N TRP A 71 3.12 -12.68 2.24
CA TRP A 71 1.77 -13.20 2.27
C TRP A 71 1.05 -12.72 3.53
N GLU A 72 -0.27 -12.61 3.45
CA GLU A 72 -1.14 -12.25 4.57
C GLU A 72 -2.21 -13.30 4.82
N ARG A 73 -2.77 -13.33 6.04
CA ARG A 73 -3.89 -14.21 6.39
C ARG A 73 -5.23 -13.73 5.85
N ASP A 74 -5.28 -12.54 5.35
CA ASP A 74 -6.44 -11.95 4.69
C ASP A 74 -6.19 -11.86 3.17
N GLN A 75 -7.26 -11.59 2.43
CA GLN A 75 -7.25 -11.36 1.00
C GLN A 75 -6.77 -9.95 0.69
N GLU A 76 -6.05 -9.80 -0.40
CA GLU A 76 -5.70 -8.51 -1.00
C GLU A 76 -6.02 -8.50 -2.50
N ASP A 77 -6.52 -7.37 -2.98
CA ASP A 77 -6.84 -7.15 -4.38
C ASP A 77 -6.18 -5.87 -4.88
N PHE A 78 -5.68 -5.90 -6.12
CA PHE A 78 -4.93 -4.80 -6.71
C PHE A 78 -5.45 -4.52 -8.13
N LEU A 79 -5.78 -3.26 -8.40
CA LEU A 79 -6.20 -2.81 -9.72
C LEU A 79 -5.20 -1.78 -10.27
N VAL A 80 -4.60 -2.05 -11.42
CA VAL A 80 -3.75 -1.09 -12.11
C VAL A 80 -4.61 -0.03 -12.77
N LEU A 81 -4.53 1.21 -12.30
CA LEU A 81 -5.29 2.34 -12.83
C LEU A 81 -4.57 3.07 -13.98
N HIS A 82 -3.23 3.03 -13.99
CA HIS A 82 -2.39 3.70 -14.98
C HIS A 82 -1.01 3.05 -15.06
N GLY A 83 -0.36 3.13 -16.22
CA GLY A 83 0.99 2.61 -16.44
C GLY A 83 1.07 1.09 -16.47
N GLU A 84 2.27 0.59 -16.21
CA GLU A 84 2.61 -0.83 -16.24
C GLU A 84 3.27 -1.24 -14.93
N ALA A 85 3.03 -2.47 -14.50
CA ALA A 85 3.64 -3.06 -13.33
C ALA A 85 4.05 -4.51 -13.59
N LEU A 86 4.86 -5.05 -12.70
CA LEU A 86 5.20 -6.47 -12.63
C LEU A 86 4.67 -7.02 -11.32
N ALA A 87 3.78 -8.00 -11.38
CA ALA A 87 3.43 -8.80 -10.22
C ALA A 87 4.37 -9.99 -10.11
N ILE A 88 4.86 -10.26 -8.91
CA ILE A 88 5.53 -11.51 -8.57
C ILE A 88 4.61 -12.26 -7.61
N VAL A 89 4.05 -13.39 -8.06
CA VAL A 89 3.06 -14.17 -7.31
C VAL A 89 3.50 -15.63 -7.29
N GLU A 90 3.68 -16.19 -6.10
CA GLU A 90 4.17 -17.56 -5.91
C GLU A 90 5.44 -17.85 -6.73
N GLY A 91 6.40 -16.91 -6.71
CA GLY A 91 7.65 -16.97 -7.45
C GLY A 91 7.53 -16.81 -8.97
N GLN A 92 6.36 -16.48 -9.49
CA GLN A 92 6.11 -16.31 -10.91
C GLN A 92 5.90 -14.84 -11.26
N GLU A 93 6.60 -14.38 -12.27
CA GLU A 93 6.44 -13.03 -12.82
C GLU A 93 5.24 -12.93 -13.76
N ARG A 94 4.46 -11.86 -13.61
CA ARG A 94 3.29 -11.55 -14.43
C ARG A 94 3.27 -10.06 -14.75
N PRO A 95 3.50 -9.64 -16.01
CA PRO A 95 3.29 -8.26 -16.42
C PRO A 95 1.84 -7.86 -16.19
N LEU A 96 1.65 -6.68 -15.64
CA LEU A 96 0.36 -6.04 -15.45
C LEU A 96 0.31 -4.73 -16.23
N ARG A 97 -0.83 -4.44 -16.80
CA ARG A 97 -1.13 -3.20 -17.51
C ARG A 97 -2.42 -2.56 -16.98
N LYS A 98 -2.66 -1.35 -17.38
CA LYS A 98 -3.87 -0.61 -17.03
C LYS A 98 -5.13 -1.48 -17.18
N TRP A 99 -5.94 -1.52 -16.13
CA TRP A 99 -7.17 -2.27 -15.92
C TRP A 99 -7.01 -3.76 -15.58
N ASP A 100 -5.80 -4.26 -15.44
CA ASP A 100 -5.61 -5.61 -14.91
C ASP A 100 -5.89 -5.63 -13.40
N LEU A 101 -6.67 -6.62 -12.99
CA LEU A 101 -6.94 -6.95 -11.59
C LEU A 101 -6.09 -8.15 -11.17
N LEU A 102 -5.29 -7.98 -10.13
CA LEU A 102 -4.64 -9.07 -9.42
C LEU A 102 -5.44 -9.39 -8.15
N HIS A 103 -5.90 -10.62 -8.02
CA HIS A 103 -6.53 -11.16 -6.82
C HIS A 103 -5.58 -12.08 -6.08
N CYS A 104 -5.26 -11.76 -4.83
CA CYS A 104 -4.43 -12.56 -3.92
C CYS A 104 -5.32 -13.10 -2.81
N PRO A 105 -5.75 -14.38 -2.87
CA PRO A 105 -6.43 -14.99 -1.73
C PRO A 105 -5.50 -15.07 -0.52
N ALA A 106 -6.06 -15.25 0.66
CA ALA A 106 -5.30 -15.42 1.89
C ALA A 106 -4.18 -16.45 1.73
N GLY A 107 -2.96 -16.09 2.09
CA GLY A 107 -1.76 -16.93 2.00
C GLY A 107 -1.02 -16.88 0.66
N ALA A 108 -1.56 -16.25 -0.37
CA ALA A 108 -0.84 -16.06 -1.62
C ALA A 108 0.36 -15.13 -1.41
N LYS A 109 1.56 -15.57 -1.77
CA LYS A 109 2.79 -14.78 -1.68
C LYS A 109 2.89 -13.86 -2.87
N HIS A 110 3.06 -12.55 -2.63
CA HIS A 110 3.05 -11.60 -3.73
C HIS A 110 3.80 -10.30 -3.44
N VAL A 111 4.11 -9.58 -4.50
CA VAL A 111 4.52 -8.16 -4.53
C VAL A 111 4.21 -7.57 -5.91
N ILE A 112 4.03 -6.27 -5.97
CA ILE A 112 3.92 -5.50 -7.21
C ILE A 112 5.10 -4.53 -7.28
N VAL A 113 5.75 -4.48 -8.45
CA VAL A 113 6.87 -3.59 -8.77
C VAL A 113 6.46 -2.71 -9.95
N GLY A 114 6.75 -1.42 -9.90
CA GLY A 114 6.55 -0.51 -11.03
C GLY A 114 7.40 -0.94 -12.23
N ALA A 115 6.82 -0.93 -13.42
CA ALA A 115 7.47 -1.34 -14.66
C ALA A 115 7.22 -0.32 -15.78
N GLY A 116 7.73 -0.59 -16.99
CA GLY A 116 7.59 0.31 -18.13
C GLY A 116 8.47 1.56 -18.01
N ASP A 117 8.13 2.59 -18.79
CA ASP A 117 8.93 3.81 -18.94
C ASP A 117 8.44 4.99 -18.07
N GLY A 118 7.40 4.78 -17.27
CA GLY A 118 6.78 5.84 -16.46
C GLY A 118 6.09 5.32 -15.22
N PRO A 119 5.46 6.22 -14.42
CA PRO A 119 4.84 5.85 -13.18
C PRO A 119 3.62 4.93 -13.41
N CYS A 120 3.49 3.95 -12.53
CA CYS A 120 2.31 3.09 -12.43
C CYS A 120 1.45 3.52 -11.24
N VAL A 121 0.14 3.52 -11.40
CA VAL A 121 -0.82 3.79 -10.32
C VAL A 121 -1.60 2.54 -10.02
N VAL A 122 -1.48 2.06 -8.79
CA VAL A 122 -2.15 0.85 -8.30
C VAL A 122 -3.11 1.23 -7.18
N PHE A 123 -4.37 0.80 -7.30
CA PHE A 123 -5.33 0.81 -6.21
C PHE A 123 -5.35 -0.55 -5.53
N ALA A 124 -5.20 -0.56 -4.22
CA ALA A 124 -5.13 -1.76 -3.40
C ALA A 124 -6.28 -1.80 -2.38
N VAL A 125 -6.82 -2.98 -2.14
CA VAL A 125 -7.81 -3.25 -1.09
C VAL A 125 -7.37 -4.50 -0.35
N GLY A 126 -7.15 -4.39 0.95
CA GLY A 126 -6.84 -5.53 1.82
C GLY A 126 -7.92 -5.72 2.89
N ALA A 127 -8.36 -6.94 3.12
CA ALA A 127 -9.22 -7.25 4.26
C ALA A 127 -8.44 -7.10 5.57
N ARG A 128 -9.16 -6.88 6.70
CA ARG A 128 -8.56 -6.69 8.04
C ARG A 128 -9.22 -7.59 9.08
N GLU A 129 -9.64 -8.77 8.69
CA GLU A 129 -10.35 -9.69 9.58
C GLU A 129 -9.40 -10.46 10.49
N LYS A 130 -8.29 -10.95 9.94
CA LYS A 130 -7.34 -11.86 10.61
C LYS A 130 -5.96 -11.26 10.81
N THR A 131 -5.57 -10.34 9.94
CA THR A 131 -4.26 -9.70 9.96
C THR A 131 -4.17 -8.56 10.97
N THR A 132 -5.30 -8.03 11.42
CA THR A 132 -5.31 -6.90 12.34
C THR A 132 -6.14 -7.14 13.59
N SER A 133 -5.82 -6.41 14.64
CA SER A 133 -6.61 -6.30 15.87
C SER A 133 -6.83 -4.83 16.22
N ARG A 134 -7.98 -4.52 16.82
CA ARG A 134 -8.29 -3.18 17.33
C ARG A 134 -8.04 -3.12 18.83
N ALA A 135 -7.15 -2.24 19.25
CA ALA A 135 -6.94 -1.93 20.67
C ALA A 135 -8.11 -1.12 21.25
N ALA A 136 -8.21 -1.08 22.59
CA ALA A 136 -9.27 -0.34 23.30
C ALA A 136 -9.27 1.17 22.98
N ASP A 137 -8.13 1.75 22.62
CA ASP A 137 -7.98 3.15 22.20
C ASP A 137 -8.30 3.36 20.69
N GLY A 138 -8.81 2.33 20.02
CA GLY A 138 -9.18 2.36 18.60
C GLY A 138 -8.03 2.16 17.62
N ARG A 139 -6.76 2.01 18.08
CA ARG A 139 -5.64 1.71 17.19
C ARG A 139 -5.80 0.35 16.55
N ILE A 140 -5.50 0.27 15.26
CA ILE A 140 -5.40 -0.98 14.52
C ILE A 140 -3.92 -1.37 14.46
N THR A 141 -3.61 -2.60 14.86
CA THR A 141 -2.25 -3.16 14.83
C THR A 141 -2.30 -4.52 14.15
N HIS A 142 -1.20 -4.92 13.50
CA HIS A 142 -1.09 -6.28 13.00
C HIS A 142 -1.14 -7.29 14.15
N THR A 143 -1.82 -8.41 13.92
CA THR A 143 -1.75 -9.56 14.81
C THR A 143 -0.36 -10.17 14.75
N LYS A 144 0.03 -10.95 15.75
CA LYS A 144 1.35 -11.60 15.78
C LYS A 144 1.57 -12.55 14.60
N ASP A 145 0.51 -13.15 14.12
CA ASP A 145 0.47 -14.13 13.03
C ASP A 145 -0.19 -13.58 11.76
N TRP A 146 -0.04 -12.27 11.51
CA TRP A 146 -0.62 -11.57 10.35
C TRP A 146 -0.19 -12.13 8.99
N GLY A 147 1.06 -12.62 8.89
CA GLY A 147 1.71 -13.08 7.67
C GLY A 147 3.22 -13.16 7.86
N ALA A 148 3.96 -13.23 6.76
CA ALA A 148 5.42 -13.20 6.76
C ALA A 148 5.99 -12.72 5.43
N TYR A 149 7.27 -12.40 5.43
CA TYR A 149 8.12 -12.10 4.28
C TYR A 149 9.00 -13.31 4.00
N PRO A 150 8.60 -14.22 3.10
CA PRO A 150 9.41 -15.37 2.73
C PRO A 150 10.53 -14.98 1.76
N VAL A 151 11.56 -15.81 1.69
CA VAL A 151 12.59 -15.68 0.67
C VAL A 151 12.05 -16.15 -0.69
N ASP A 152 12.31 -15.35 -1.73
CA ASP A 152 11.92 -15.67 -3.11
C ASP A 152 12.93 -15.06 -4.10
N GLU A 153 13.45 -15.88 -5.01
CA GLU A 153 14.52 -15.50 -5.94
C GLU A 153 14.05 -14.42 -6.95
N ALA A 154 12.81 -14.54 -7.46
CA ALA A 154 12.27 -13.54 -8.37
C ALA A 154 12.10 -12.19 -7.65
N ALA A 155 11.53 -12.20 -6.44
CA ALA A 155 11.40 -10.99 -5.64
C ALA A 155 12.76 -10.36 -5.28
N LEU A 156 13.76 -11.17 -4.96
CA LEU A 156 15.13 -10.69 -4.70
C LEU A 156 15.75 -10.02 -5.92
N SER A 157 15.58 -10.59 -7.11
CA SER A 157 16.13 -10.02 -8.37
C SER A 157 15.58 -8.64 -8.69
N HIS A 158 14.36 -8.33 -8.24
CA HIS A 158 13.72 -7.01 -8.34
C HIS A 158 13.92 -6.14 -7.09
N GLY A 159 14.75 -6.59 -6.15
CA GLY A 159 14.98 -5.87 -4.89
C GLY A 159 13.76 -5.80 -3.97
N ALA A 160 12.74 -6.63 -4.21
CA ALA A 160 11.48 -6.69 -3.45
C ALA A 160 11.44 -7.85 -2.43
N GLY A 161 12.48 -8.70 -2.39
CA GLY A 161 12.60 -9.83 -1.47
C GLY A 161 13.42 -9.52 -0.22
N VAL A 162 13.37 -10.43 0.74
CA VAL A 162 14.24 -10.52 1.93
C VAL A 162 15.21 -11.69 1.78
N GLU A 163 16.42 -11.56 2.35
CA GLU A 163 17.45 -12.61 2.31
C GLU A 163 17.18 -13.73 3.33
N GLU A 164 16.44 -13.41 4.41
CA GLU A 164 16.01 -14.37 5.43
C GLU A 164 14.52 -14.19 5.70
N GLU A 165 13.80 -15.30 5.82
CA GLU A 165 12.38 -15.26 6.15
C GLU A 165 12.15 -14.60 7.51
N THR A 166 11.20 -13.67 7.55
CA THR A 166 10.86 -12.96 8.78
C THR A 166 9.37 -12.55 8.80
N ASN A 167 8.80 -12.42 10.00
CA ASN A 167 7.51 -11.73 10.20
C ASN A 167 7.70 -10.35 10.84
N ASP A 168 8.95 -9.93 11.08
CA ASP A 168 9.27 -8.62 11.60
C ASP A 168 9.36 -7.60 10.46
N LYS A 169 8.43 -6.65 10.48
CA LYS A 169 8.40 -5.54 9.53
C LYS A 169 9.67 -4.68 9.58
N SER A 170 10.27 -4.52 10.76
CA SER A 170 11.49 -3.73 10.91
C SER A 170 12.68 -4.39 10.21
N ALA A 171 12.75 -5.73 10.25
CA ALA A 171 13.77 -6.48 9.52
C ALA A 171 13.56 -6.39 8.00
N ALA A 172 12.32 -6.55 7.53
CA ALA A 172 12.01 -6.51 6.10
C ALA A 172 12.25 -5.14 5.45
N TYR A 173 11.96 -4.04 6.18
CA TYR A 173 12.02 -2.68 5.64
C TYR A 173 13.20 -1.85 6.17
N GLY A 174 14.03 -2.38 7.05
CA GLY A 174 15.10 -1.62 7.73
C GLY A 174 16.17 -1.03 6.81
N ARG A 175 16.28 -1.49 5.58
CA ARG A 175 17.20 -0.96 4.57
C ARG A 175 16.72 0.33 3.89
N PHE A 176 15.43 0.67 4.02
CA PHE A 176 14.86 1.86 3.40
C PHE A 176 14.96 3.06 4.35
N PRO A 177 15.13 4.29 3.84
CA PRO A 177 15.12 5.49 4.66
C PRO A 177 13.75 5.69 5.33
N GLU A 178 13.64 6.65 6.22
CA GLU A 178 12.35 7.02 6.79
C GLU A 178 11.42 7.62 5.74
N ARG A 179 10.14 7.26 5.82
CA ARG A 179 9.10 7.86 4.99
C ARG A 179 8.83 9.30 5.41
N VAL A 180 8.60 10.17 4.44
CA VAL A 180 8.34 11.58 4.68
C VAL A 180 6.92 11.98 4.25
N SER A 181 6.29 12.88 5.00
CA SER A 181 5.05 13.53 4.60
C SER A 181 5.35 14.65 3.61
N THR A 182 4.50 14.83 2.61
CA THR A 182 4.65 15.84 1.57
C THR A 182 3.31 16.21 0.95
N ARG A 183 3.31 17.26 0.14
CA ARG A 183 2.17 17.62 -0.72
C ARG A 183 2.17 16.79 -1.98
N TYR A 184 0.99 16.60 -2.57
CA TYR A 184 0.82 16.08 -3.92
C TYR A 184 1.68 16.86 -4.93
N ARG A 185 2.19 16.17 -5.95
CA ARG A 185 2.85 16.78 -7.11
C ARG A 185 2.13 16.38 -8.39
N ASP A 186 1.91 17.32 -9.30
CA ASP A 186 1.06 17.15 -10.49
C ASP A 186 1.46 15.97 -11.40
N SER A 187 2.72 15.56 -11.39
CA SER A 187 3.18 14.42 -12.19
C SER A 187 2.87 13.04 -11.61
N TRP A 188 2.29 12.93 -10.40
CA TRP A 188 2.11 11.63 -9.74
C TRP A 188 0.86 10.88 -10.21
N LEU A 189 -0.24 11.58 -10.40
CA LEU A 189 -1.45 10.96 -10.93
C LEU A 189 -1.67 11.42 -12.36
N PRO A 190 -2.18 10.53 -13.24
CA PRO A 190 -2.46 10.89 -14.62
C PRO A 190 -3.47 12.03 -14.68
N ASP A 191 -3.32 12.89 -15.68
CA ASP A 191 -4.34 13.88 -16.01
C ASP A 191 -5.60 13.19 -16.53
N ARG A 192 -6.72 13.93 -16.55
CA ARG A 192 -8.05 13.43 -16.96
C ARG A 192 -8.08 12.97 -18.41
#